data_83c7f0d1498134d601db4eedd464b703
#
_entry.id   83c7f0d1498134d601db4eedd464b703
#
_cell.length_a   1.000
_cell.length_b   1.000
_cell.length_c   1.000
_cell.angle_alpha   90.00
_cell.angle_beta   90.00
_cell.angle_gamma   90.00
#
_symmetry.space_group_name_H-M   'P 1'
#
loop_
_entity.id
_entity.type
_entity.pdbx_description
1 polymer ?
#
loop_
_entity_poly.entity_id
_entity_poly.type
_entity_poly.pdbx_seq_one_letter_code
_entity_poly.pdbx_strand_id
1 'polypeptide(L)'
;MNAIIKEADFRKQIKSAPTIGYIFFGEEDYMKKFALDCAVEAISPDPSFAFFNDIRLDSFTYSPSALVDAFMPAPMMADRKLIVLSGIDFNAMRSSEIDALCQALESLSDYDYNTLIINASADRLDSGNMPKKPSTLVQRLGEYLTPVYFEKNSPARRAAWVAKHFEHGGVSASQDVCTLLIERCGRDMFNLATETDKLAFYVLAKGRNTVTREDVIEIAIPVSEHDTFAFTNAIGARRRDEALDILRDMKGRRLEPVIIIGEITKTVCDMMSIATLRSDGLTQREISEVTSINEYRVGIMMRTLPDEQMCRRMLSLCHEADLEIKQWRDGFSVLERLICTI
;
A
#
# COMPACT_ATOMS: atom_id res chain seq x y z
N MET A 1 -25.54 0.35 -13.11
CA MET A 1 -24.13 0.03 -12.75
C MET A 1 -23.52 -0.83 -13.84
N ASN A 2 -22.38 -0.42 -14.39
CA ASN A 2 -21.60 -1.20 -15.34
C ASN A 2 -21.06 -2.47 -14.66
N ALA A 3 -20.79 -3.53 -15.45
CA ALA A 3 -20.20 -4.76 -14.92
C ALA A 3 -18.79 -4.51 -14.37
N ILE A 4 -18.49 -5.07 -13.22
CA ILE A 4 -17.14 -5.03 -12.64
C ILE A 4 -16.24 -5.94 -13.47
N ILE A 5 -15.15 -5.40 -13.97
CA ILE A 5 -14.14 -6.15 -14.71
C ILE A 5 -12.87 -6.37 -13.88
N LYS A 6 -12.07 -7.35 -14.25
CA LYS A 6 -10.75 -7.60 -13.66
C LYS A 6 -9.66 -6.84 -14.41
N GLU A 7 -8.51 -6.66 -13.77
CA GLU A 7 -7.32 -6.03 -14.36
C GLU A 7 -6.95 -6.60 -15.75
N ALA A 8 -6.99 -7.92 -15.90
CA ALA A 8 -6.64 -8.57 -17.17
C ALA A 8 -7.60 -8.20 -18.32
N ASP A 9 -8.88 -8.02 -18.02
CA ASP A 9 -9.90 -7.62 -18.98
C ASP A 9 -9.74 -6.12 -19.32
N PHE A 10 -9.46 -5.29 -18.30
CA PHE A 10 -9.12 -3.87 -18.51
C PHE A 10 -7.94 -3.72 -19.47
N ARG A 11 -6.83 -4.45 -19.27
CA ARG A 11 -5.63 -4.37 -20.13
C ARG A 11 -5.89 -4.79 -21.59
N LYS A 12 -6.84 -5.67 -21.83
CA LYS A 12 -7.29 -6.00 -23.18
C LYS A 12 -8.15 -4.88 -23.76
N GLN A 13 -9.13 -4.43 -22.97
CA GLN A 13 -10.09 -3.43 -23.38
C GLN A 13 -9.44 -2.07 -23.69
N ILE A 14 -8.50 -1.61 -22.87
CA ILE A 14 -7.82 -0.32 -23.06
C ILE A 14 -7.05 -0.25 -24.39
N LYS A 15 -6.56 -1.38 -24.89
CA LYS A 15 -5.83 -1.47 -26.16
C LYS A 15 -6.72 -1.62 -27.39
N SER A 16 -7.93 -2.17 -27.25
CA SER A 16 -8.79 -2.51 -28.38
C SER A 16 -10.03 -1.62 -28.49
N ALA A 17 -10.72 -1.39 -27.39
CA ALA A 17 -11.97 -0.64 -27.34
C ALA A 17 -12.15 0.03 -25.98
N PRO A 18 -11.38 1.10 -25.66
CA PRO A 18 -11.47 1.79 -24.38
C PRO A 18 -12.86 2.43 -24.21
N THR A 19 -13.41 2.33 -23.00
CA THR A 19 -14.62 3.07 -22.63
C THR A 19 -14.27 4.52 -22.28
N ILE A 20 -15.30 5.36 -22.11
CA ILE A 20 -15.13 6.77 -21.74
C ILE A 20 -14.56 6.94 -20.32
N GLY A 21 -14.69 5.92 -19.44
CA GLY A 21 -14.09 6.00 -18.12
C GLY A 21 -14.08 4.71 -17.32
N TYR A 22 -13.14 4.68 -16.38
CA TYR A 22 -12.88 3.57 -15.45
C TYR A 22 -12.70 4.08 -14.04
N ILE A 23 -13.08 3.27 -13.06
CA ILE A 23 -12.66 3.47 -11.66
C ILE A 23 -11.85 2.27 -11.19
N PHE A 24 -10.60 2.50 -10.80
CA PHE A 24 -9.72 1.51 -10.20
C PHE A 24 -9.92 1.47 -8.70
N PHE A 25 -10.22 0.30 -8.17
CA PHE A 25 -10.44 0.09 -6.75
C PHE A 25 -9.96 -1.30 -6.30
N GLY A 26 -9.81 -1.53 -5.00
CA GLY A 26 -9.29 -2.78 -4.44
C GLY A 26 -7.95 -2.59 -3.75
N GLU A 27 -7.33 -3.68 -3.29
CA GLU A 27 -6.20 -3.64 -2.37
C GLU A 27 -4.81 -3.61 -3.04
N GLU A 28 -4.71 -3.86 -4.36
CA GLU A 28 -3.41 -4.04 -5.03
C GLU A 28 -2.99 -2.78 -5.81
N ASP A 29 -2.44 -1.79 -5.09
CA ASP A 29 -2.06 -0.49 -5.64
C ASP A 29 -0.94 -0.57 -6.69
N TYR A 30 -0.03 -1.54 -6.56
CA TYR A 30 1.01 -1.75 -7.56
C TYR A 30 0.42 -2.13 -8.93
N MET A 31 -0.56 -3.03 -8.95
CA MET A 31 -1.20 -3.46 -10.19
C MET A 31 -2.08 -2.34 -10.80
N LYS A 32 -2.66 -1.46 -9.96
CA LYS A 32 -3.35 -0.24 -10.45
C LYS A 32 -2.38 0.69 -11.17
N LYS A 33 -1.18 0.92 -10.58
CA LYS A 33 -0.13 1.71 -11.23
C LYS A 33 0.28 1.07 -12.56
N PHE A 34 0.54 -0.23 -12.59
CA PHE A 34 0.90 -0.94 -13.81
C PHE A 34 -0.20 -0.86 -14.88
N ALA A 35 -1.46 -0.99 -14.50
CA ALA A 35 -2.60 -0.84 -15.42
C ALA A 35 -2.70 0.60 -15.95
N LEU A 36 -2.41 1.59 -15.12
CA LEU A 36 -2.37 2.99 -15.52
C LEU A 36 -1.24 3.25 -16.54
N ASP A 37 -0.06 2.71 -16.31
CA ASP A 37 1.07 2.82 -17.25
C ASP A 37 0.69 2.19 -18.62
N CYS A 38 0.00 1.03 -18.61
CA CYS A 38 -0.55 0.43 -19.83
C CYS A 38 -1.61 1.33 -20.54
N ALA A 39 -2.39 2.10 -19.79
CA ALA A 39 -3.36 3.03 -20.36
C ALA A 39 -2.67 4.23 -21.02
N VAL A 40 -1.63 4.77 -20.38
CA VAL A 40 -0.79 5.84 -20.96
C VAL A 40 -0.17 5.38 -22.27
N GLU A 41 0.45 4.20 -22.28
CA GLU A 41 1.06 3.62 -23.49
C GLU A 41 0.05 3.40 -24.62
N ALA A 42 -1.19 3.02 -24.28
CA ALA A 42 -2.23 2.74 -25.26
C ALA A 42 -2.90 4.01 -25.83
N ILE A 43 -3.07 5.06 -25.03
CA ILE A 43 -3.86 6.24 -25.38
C ILE A 43 -2.98 7.44 -25.72
N SER A 44 -1.88 7.66 -24.99
CA SER A 44 -0.97 8.80 -25.16
C SER A 44 0.48 8.34 -25.30
N PRO A 45 0.80 7.56 -26.35
CA PRO A 45 2.13 6.94 -26.50
C PRO A 45 3.23 7.96 -26.86
N ASP A 46 2.88 9.11 -27.44
CA ASP A 46 3.86 10.14 -27.85
C ASP A 46 4.09 11.16 -26.73
N PRO A 47 5.27 11.17 -26.10
CA PRO A 47 5.60 12.13 -25.04
C PRO A 47 5.53 13.59 -25.49
N SER A 48 5.69 13.88 -26.79
CA SER A 48 5.65 15.25 -27.32
C SER A 48 4.27 15.89 -27.18
N PHE A 49 3.21 15.08 -27.16
CA PHE A 49 1.83 15.51 -26.99
C PHE A 49 1.24 15.19 -25.62
N ALA A 50 2.04 14.65 -24.70
CA ALA A 50 1.57 14.26 -23.36
C ALA A 50 0.93 15.43 -22.60
N PHE A 51 1.44 16.65 -22.76
CA PHE A 51 0.85 17.84 -22.13
C PHE A 51 -0.63 18.07 -22.53
N PHE A 52 -1.03 17.66 -23.74
CA PHE A 52 -2.40 17.81 -24.23
C PHE A 52 -3.25 16.54 -24.05
N ASN A 53 -2.61 15.37 -24.04
CA ASN A 53 -3.30 14.08 -24.13
C ASN A 53 -3.20 13.21 -22.86
N ASP A 54 -2.38 13.58 -21.86
CA ASP A 54 -2.28 12.93 -20.54
C ASP A 54 -2.50 13.98 -19.45
N ILE A 55 -3.76 14.24 -19.11
CA ILE A 55 -4.15 15.22 -18.12
C ILE A 55 -4.24 14.56 -16.74
N ARG A 56 -3.52 15.09 -15.77
CA ARG A 56 -3.49 14.53 -14.41
C ARG A 56 -4.03 15.51 -13.40
N LEU A 57 -5.06 15.06 -12.67
CA LEU A 57 -5.66 15.77 -11.54
C LEU A 57 -5.37 15.00 -10.25
N ASP A 58 -5.02 15.72 -9.21
CA ASP A 58 -4.78 15.17 -7.88
C ASP A 58 -5.64 15.90 -6.83
N SER A 59 -5.47 15.58 -5.55
CA SER A 59 -6.24 16.18 -4.46
C SER A 59 -6.06 17.71 -4.33
N PHE A 60 -5.01 18.30 -4.92
CA PHE A 60 -4.76 19.75 -4.87
C PHE A 60 -5.34 20.48 -6.09
N THR A 61 -5.39 19.83 -7.21
CA THR A 61 -5.84 20.40 -8.49
C THR A 61 -7.27 20.01 -8.86
N TYR A 62 -7.81 19.02 -8.18
CA TYR A 62 -9.17 18.55 -8.41
C TYR A 62 -10.22 19.52 -7.86
N SER A 63 -11.17 19.85 -8.69
CA SER A 63 -12.51 20.31 -8.34
C SER A 63 -13.48 19.74 -9.38
N PRO A 64 -14.81 19.67 -9.11
CA PRO A 64 -15.78 19.24 -10.10
C PRO A 64 -15.70 20.05 -11.40
N SER A 65 -15.50 21.37 -11.31
CA SER A 65 -15.31 22.25 -12.49
C SER A 65 -14.00 21.93 -13.22
N ALA A 66 -12.87 21.77 -12.50
CA ALA A 66 -11.59 21.43 -13.13
C ALA A 66 -11.65 20.08 -13.86
N LEU A 67 -12.43 19.12 -13.37
CA LEU A 67 -12.64 17.85 -14.05
C LEU A 67 -13.44 18.04 -15.36
N VAL A 68 -14.50 18.83 -15.34
CA VAL A 68 -15.27 19.18 -16.55
C VAL A 68 -14.41 19.97 -17.54
N ASP A 69 -13.63 20.94 -17.06
CA ASP A 69 -12.71 21.71 -17.90
C ASP A 69 -11.64 20.81 -18.56
N ALA A 70 -11.24 19.72 -17.89
CA ALA A 70 -10.34 18.72 -18.46
C ALA A 70 -11.01 17.89 -19.57
N PHE A 71 -12.34 17.74 -19.60
CA PHE A 71 -13.05 17.00 -20.66
C PHE A 71 -13.13 17.75 -21.97
N MET A 72 -13.30 19.09 -21.94
CA MET A 72 -13.64 19.92 -23.09
C MET A 72 -12.60 19.95 -24.22
N PRO A 73 -11.28 20.11 -23.97
CA PRO A 73 -10.31 20.18 -25.04
C PRO A 73 -10.22 18.86 -25.81
N ALA A 74 -10.29 18.91 -27.14
CA ALA A 74 -10.06 17.73 -27.97
C ALA A 74 -8.59 17.26 -27.87
N PRO A 75 -8.30 15.96 -28.06
CA PRO A 75 -6.94 15.44 -28.12
C PRO A 75 -6.15 16.06 -29.27
N MET A 76 -4.84 16.18 -29.08
CA MET A 76 -3.94 16.74 -30.09
C MET A 76 -3.20 15.61 -30.80
N MET A 77 -3.38 15.50 -32.12
CA MET A 77 -2.73 14.47 -32.97
C MET A 77 -2.97 13.03 -32.48
N ALA A 78 -4.11 12.79 -31.81
CA ALA A 78 -4.53 11.47 -31.31
C ALA A 78 -6.07 11.36 -31.39
N ASP A 79 -6.56 10.13 -31.40
CA ASP A 79 -8.02 9.88 -31.43
C ASP A 79 -8.65 10.07 -30.03
N ARG A 80 -7.86 9.88 -28.99
CA ARG A 80 -8.30 9.94 -27.58
C ARG A 80 -7.27 10.64 -26.70
N LYS A 81 -7.73 11.17 -25.55
CA LYS A 81 -6.86 11.61 -24.47
C LYS A 81 -7.18 10.88 -23.18
N LEU A 82 -6.19 10.74 -22.33
CA LEU A 82 -6.27 10.16 -21.01
C LEU A 82 -6.42 11.28 -19.97
N ILE A 83 -7.37 11.11 -19.07
CA ILE A 83 -7.53 11.97 -17.90
C ILE A 83 -7.43 11.06 -16.68
N VAL A 84 -6.51 11.37 -15.77
CA VAL A 84 -6.28 10.59 -14.55
C VAL A 84 -6.62 11.44 -13.34
N LEU A 85 -7.55 10.97 -12.53
CA LEU A 85 -7.85 11.53 -11.21
C LEU A 85 -7.30 10.61 -10.14
N SER A 86 -6.38 11.09 -9.31
CA SER A 86 -5.72 10.30 -8.27
C SER A 86 -5.59 11.07 -6.95
N GLY A 87 -5.26 10.34 -5.87
CA GLY A 87 -4.99 10.97 -4.57
C GLY A 87 -6.22 11.49 -3.83
N ILE A 88 -7.42 11.23 -4.31
CA ILE A 88 -8.68 11.62 -3.66
C ILE A 88 -8.99 10.65 -2.52
N ASP A 89 -9.31 11.21 -1.36
CA ASP A 89 -9.81 10.44 -0.21
C ASP A 89 -11.34 10.37 -0.26
N PHE A 90 -11.83 9.33 -0.90
CA PHE A 90 -13.27 9.10 -1.04
C PHE A 90 -13.96 8.76 0.29
N ASN A 91 -13.22 8.21 1.26
CA ASN A 91 -13.76 7.89 2.57
C ASN A 91 -14.04 9.15 3.40
N ALA A 92 -13.29 10.25 3.13
CA ALA A 92 -13.45 11.54 3.79
C ALA A 92 -14.45 12.47 3.08
N MET A 93 -14.88 12.16 1.83
CA MET A 93 -15.80 13.00 1.07
C MET A 93 -17.20 13.02 1.67
N ARG A 94 -17.79 14.21 1.71
CA ARG A 94 -19.21 14.40 2.09
C ARG A 94 -20.13 13.97 0.95
N SER A 95 -21.37 13.64 1.28
CA SER A 95 -22.36 13.26 0.26
C SER A 95 -22.51 14.30 -0.85
N SER A 96 -22.52 15.60 -0.51
CA SER A 96 -22.62 16.70 -1.47
C SER A 96 -21.42 16.77 -2.43
N GLU A 97 -20.22 16.38 -1.98
CA GLU A 97 -19.02 16.35 -2.81
C GLU A 97 -19.07 15.17 -3.78
N ILE A 98 -19.60 14.03 -3.32
CA ILE A 98 -19.84 12.87 -4.17
C ILE A 98 -20.94 13.19 -5.20
N ASP A 99 -22.00 13.91 -4.82
CA ASP A 99 -23.05 14.37 -5.74
C ASP A 99 -22.48 15.28 -6.82
N ALA A 100 -21.61 16.22 -6.45
CA ALA A 100 -20.95 17.13 -7.40
C ALA A 100 -19.98 16.37 -8.34
N LEU A 101 -19.27 15.34 -7.85
CA LEU A 101 -18.47 14.46 -8.71
C LEU A 101 -19.36 13.70 -9.71
N CYS A 102 -20.45 13.11 -9.24
CA CYS A 102 -21.37 12.40 -10.12
C CYS A 102 -21.95 13.32 -11.21
N GLN A 103 -22.32 14.55 -10.85
CA GLN A 103 -22.78 15.55 -11.82
C GLN A 103 -21.70 15.90 -12.85
N ALA A 104 -20.44 16.04 -12.45
CA ALA A 104 -19.32 16.23 -13.37
C ALA A 104 -19.15 15.01 -14.31
N LEU A 105 -19.34 13.79 -13.80
CA LEU A 105 -19.24 12.56 -14.59
C LEU A 105 -20.37 12.41 -15.62
N GLU A 106 -21.54 12.99 -15.38
CA GLU A 106 -22.63 13.01 -16.38
C GLU A 106 -22.20 13.68 -17.66
N SER A 107 -21.44 14.78 -17.58
CA SER A 107 -20.95 15.51 -18.76
C SER A 107 -19.86 14.77 -19.54
N LEU A 108 -19.25 13.70 -18.97
CA LEU A 108 -18.21 12.92 -19.65
C LEU A 108 -18.72 12.27 -20.95
N SER A 109 -20.01 11.91 -21.00
CA SER A 109 -20.64 11.30 -22.18
C SER A 109 -20.70 12.22 -23.39
N ASP A 110 -20.62 13.54 -23.20
CA ASP A 110 -20.64 14.54 -24.25
C ASP A 110 -19.28 14.65 -24.98
N TYR A 111 -18.24 14.02 -24.43
CA TYR A 111 -16.85 14.10 -24.89
C TYR A 111 -16.26 12.70 -25.06
N ASP A 112 -16.71 11.94 -26.02
CA ASP A 112 -16.41 10.52 -26.27
C ASP A 112 -14.95 10.21 -26.61
N TYR A 113 -14.17 11.22 -26.96
CA TYR A 113 -12.72 11.14 -27.15
C TYR A 113 -11.92 11.07 -25.84
N ASN A 114 -12.56 11.20 -24.67
CA ASN A 114 -11.88 11.04 -23.39
C ASN A 114 -11.83 9.57 -22.97
N THR A 115 -10.82 9.26 -22.19
CA THR A 115 -10.79 8.10 -21.30
C THR A 115 -10.39 8.60 -19.91
N LEU A 116 -11.37 8.66 -19.02
CA LEU A 116 -11.13 9.02 -17.62
C LEU A 116 -10.74 7.79 -16.82
N ILE A 117 -9.69 7.87 -16.00
CA ILE A 117 -9.36 6.85 -14.99
C ILE A 117 -9.35 7.51 -13.62
N ILE A 118 -10.29 7.13 -12.77
CA ILE A 118 -10.24 7.44 -11.33
C ILE A 118 -9.42 6.35 -10.67
N ASN A 119 -8.21 6.69 -10.20
CA ASN A 119 -7.31 5.77 -9.52
C ASN A 119 -7.41 5.96 -8.01
N ALA A 120 -8.26 5.14 -7.36
CA ALA A 120 -8.45 5.18 -5.93
C ALA A 120 -7.49 4.23 -5.22
N SER A 121 -6.68 4.76 -4.28
CA SER A 121 -5.80 3.95 -3.42
C SER A 121 -6.61 3.06 -2.47
N ALA A 122 -6.03 1.95 -2.04
CA ALA A 122 -6.68 0.95 -1.20
C ALA A 122 -7.17 1.50 0.15
N ASP A 123 -6.46 2.46 0.72
CA ASP A 123 -6.76 3.12 1.99
C ASP A 123 -7.77 4.27 1.88
N ARG A 124 -8.04 4.76 0.65
CA ARG A 124 -8.86 5.97 0.39
C ARG A 124 -10.22 5.69 -0.25
N LEU A 125 -10.52 4.44 -0.54
CA LEU A 125 -11.83 4.02 -1.04
C LEU A 125 -12.21 2.67 -0.44
N ASP A 126 -13.28 2.63 0.33
CA ASP A 126 -13.87 1.37 0.78
C ASP A 126 -14.37 0.57 -0.43
N SER A 127 -13.77 -0.59 -0.63
CA SER A 127 -14.13 -1.52 -1.71
C SER A 127 -15.41 -2.32 -1.43
N GLY A 128 -15.87 -2.33 -0.18
CA GLY A 128 -16.96 -3.19 0.28
C GLY A 128 -16.52 -4.65 0.49
N ASN A 129 -17.46 -5.56 0.48
CA ASN A 129 -17.19 -7.00 0.69
C ASN A 129 -16.93 -7.71 -0.65
N MET A 130 -15.82 -7.34 -1.32
CA MET A 130 -15.44 -7.95 -2.60
C MET A 130 -14.98 -9.42 -2.41
N PRO A 131 -15.23 -10.34 -3.38
CA PRO A 131 -15.89 -10.11 -4.67
C PRO A 131 -17.42 -10.18 -4.63
N LYS A 132 -18.05 -10.33 -3.46
CA LYS A 132 -19.50 -10.57 -3.34
C LYS A 132 -20.33 -9.30 -3.58
N LYS A 133 -19.95 -8.20 -2.97
CA LYS A 133 -20.69 -6.95 -3.04
C LYS A 133 -19.75 -5.74 -2.93
N PRO A 134 -19.68 -4.87 -3.95
CA PRO A 134 -18.94 -3.62 -3.87
C PRO A 134 -19.61 -2.64 -2.89
N SER A 135 -18.87 -1.66 -2.40
CA SER A 135 -19.40 -0.58 -1.58
C SER A 135 -20.47 0.23 -2.33
N THR A 136 -21.29 0.96 -1.60
CA THR A 136 -22.34 1.82 -2.19
C THR A 136 -21.75 2.90 -3.09
N LEU A 137 -20.57 3.41 -2.72
CA LEU A 137 -19.87 4.41 -3.53
C LEU A 137 -19.36 3.84 -4.85
N VAL A 138 -18.72 2.65 -4.81
CA VAL A 138 -18.29 1.96 -6.05
C VAL A 138 -19.48 1.63 -6.94
N GLN A 139 -20.63 1.25 -6.36
CA GLN A 139 -21.85 1.02 -7.13
C GLN A 139 -22.33 2.29 -7.82
N ARG A 140 -22.35 3.41 -7.12
CA ARG A 140 -22.79 4.70 -7.62
C ARG A 140 -21.86 5.22 -8.73
N LEU A 141 -20.55 5.23 -8.50
CA LEU A 141 -19.59 5.63 -9.54
C LEU A 141 -19.61 4.67 -10.74
N GLY A 142 -19.93 3.40 -10.52
CA GLY A 142 -20.11 2.39 -11.55
C GLY A 142 -21.33 2.61 -12.48
N GLU A 143 -22.19 3.60 -12.21
CA GLU A 143 -23.25 4.02 -13.14
C GLU A 143 -22.68 4.82 -14.30
N TYR A 144 -21.60 5.56 -14.05
CA TYR A 144 -20.93 6.44 -15.02
C TYR A 144 -19.67 5.79 -15.60
N LEU A 145 -18.94 5.03 -14.79
CA LEU A 145 -17.63 4.47 -15.11
C LEU A 145 -17.66 2.95 -15.11
N THR A 146 -16.70 2.31 -15.77
CA THR A 146 -16.49 0.87 -15.66
C THR A 146 -15.62 0.56 -14.44
N PRO A 147 -16.15 -0.15 -13.41
CA PRO A 147 -15.37 -0.49 -12.23
C PRO A 147 -14.35 -1.60 -12.55
N VAL A 148 -13.09 -1.38 -12.20
CA VAL A 148 -11.99 -2.34 -12.36
C VAL A 148 -11.49 -2.75 -10.98
N TYR A 149 -11.65 -4.03 -10.64
CA TYR A 149 -11.27 -4.55 -9.33
C TYR A 149 -9.86 -5.15 -9.33
N PHE A 150 -9.02 -4.63 -8.45
CA PHE A 150 -7.65 -5.08 -8.21
C PHE A 150 -7.59 -5.88 -6.91
N GLU A 151 -7.76 -7.19 -7.04
CA GLU A 151 -7.71 -8.12 -5.92
C GLU A 151 -6.29 -8.24 -5.38
N LYS A 152 -6.14 -8.30 -4.05
CA LYS A 152 -4.85 -8.55 -3.41
C LYS A 152 -4.20 -9.83 -3.91
N ASN A 153 -2.93 -9.75 -4.27
CA ASN A 153 -2.21 -10.90 -4.80
C ASN A 153 -2.09 -12.02 -3.76
N SER A 154 -2.56 -13.21 -4.13
CA SER A 154 -2.31 -14.44 -3.36
C SER A 154 -0.81 -14.78 -3.37
N PRO A 155 -0.30 -15.57 -2.40
CA PRO A 155 1.11 -15.98 -2.38
C PRO A 155 1.58 -16.60 -3.70
N ALA A 156 0.75 -17.47 -4.30
CA ALA A 156 1.07 -18.11 -5.57
C ALA A 156 1.14 -17.11 -6.74
N ARG A 157 0.18 -16.17 -6.81
CA ARG A 157 0.20 -15.12 -7.85
C ARG A 157 1.40 -14.20 -7.69
N ARG A 158 1.79 -13.87 -6.46
CA ARG A 158 2.96 -13.04 -6.17
C ARG A 158 4.25 -13.72 -6.63
N ALA A 159 4.43 -15.01 -6.32
CA ALA A 159 5.59 -15.78 -6.78
C ALA A 159 5.65 -15.87 -8.30
N ALA A 160 4.52 -16.14 -8.96
CA ALA A 160 4.44 -16.14 -10.42
C ALA A 160 4.73 -14.75 -11.04
N TRP A 161 4.31 -13.68 -10.36
CA TRP A 161 4.62 -12.32 -10.80
C TRP A 161 6.12 -12.03 -10.69
N VAL A 162 6.76 -12.38 -9.57
CA VAL A 162 8.22 -12.21 -9.38
C VAL A 162 9.00 -12.95 -10.48
N ALA A 163 8.62 -14.20 -10.79
CA ALA A 163 9.25 -14.97 -11.85
C ALA A 163 9.15 -14.25 -13.21
N LYS A 164 7.96 -13.78 -13.57
CA LYS A 164 7.74 -13.02 -14.82
C LYS A 164 8.48 -11.69 -14.83
N HIS A 165 8.60 -11.03 -13.69
CA HIS A 165 9.33 -9.76 -13.59
C HIS A 165 10.83 -9.97 -13.84
N PHE A 166 11.42 -11.06 -13.32
CA PHE A 166 12.77 -11.49 -13.67
C PHE A 166 12.92 -11.76 -15.18
N GLU A 167 11.97 -12.48 -15.80
CA GLU A 167 11.97 -12.75 -17.24
C GLU A 167 11.97 -11.45 -18.06
N HIS A 168 11.16 -10.47 -17.67
CA HIS A 168 11.15 -9.13 -18.28
C HIS A 168 12.48 -8.40 -18.11
N GLY A 169 13.17 -8.59 -16.99
CA GLY A 169 14.52 -8.08 -16.73
C GLY A 169 15.62 -8.85 -17.45
N GLY A 170 15.29 -9.85 -18.31
CA GLY A 170 16.26 -10.63 -19.08
C GLY A 170 16.99 -11.72 -18.28
N VAL A 171 16.49 -12.08 -17.12
CA VAL A 171 17.04 -13.14 -16.26
C VAL A 171 15.96 -14.14 -15.87
N SER A 172 16.38 -15.32 -15.39
CA SER A 172 15.47 -16.35 -14.88
C SER A 172 15.72 -16.61 -13.39
N ALA A 173 14.70 -17.04 -12.68
CA ALA A 173 14.80 -17.50 -11.30
C ALA A 173 13.90 -18.71 -11.07
N SER A 174 14.36 -19.66 -10.27
CA SER A 174 13.55 -20.81 -9.88
C SER A 174 12.46 -20.41 -8.87
N GLN A 175 11.44 -21.24 -8.73
CA GLN A 175 10.31 -20.96 -7.82
C GLN A 175 10.75 -20.81 -6.35
N ASP A 176 11.74 -21.56 -5.92
CA ASP A 176 12.30 -21.47 -4.57
C ASP A 176 13.08 -20.15 -4.35
N VAL A 177 13.76 -19.64 -5.37
CA VAL A 177 14.42 -18.32 -5.34
C VAL A 177 13.39 -17.20 -5.26
N CYS A 178 12.32 -17.28 -6.04
CA CYS A 178 11.21 -16.31 -5.97
C CYS A 178 10.54 -16.32 -4.59
N THR A 179 10.34 -17.50 -4.01
CA THR A 179 9.77 -17.64 -2.67
C THR A 179 10.70 -17.06 -1.61
N LEU A 180 12.00 -17.35 -1.67
CA LEU A 180 13.00 -16.78 -0.77
C LEU A 180 13.04 -15.26 -0.84
N LEU A 181 12.95 -14.67 -2.06
CA LEU A 181 12.90 -13.23 -2.23
C LEU A 181 11.68 -12.63 -1.53
N ILE A 182 10.50 -13.24 -1.69
CA ILE A 182 9.26 -12.79 -1.05
C ILE A 182 9.33 -12.90 0.49
N GLU A 183 9.88 -14.01 1.00
CA GLU A 183 10.09 -14.20 2.43
C GLU A 183 11.04 -13.17 3.02
N ARG A 184 12.08 -12.81 2.26
CA ARG A 184 13.11 -11.86 2.70
C ARG A 184 12.67 -10.41 2.57
N CYS A 185 12.02 -10.04 1.46
CA CYS A 185 11.68 -8.66 1.12
C CYS A 185 10.24 -8.27 1.43
N GLY A 186 9.47 -9.18 2.04
CA GLY A 186 8.08 -8.92 2.42
C GLY A 186 7.11 -9.09 1.25
N ARG A 187 5.88 -8.60 1.47
CA ARG A 187 4.74 -8.85 0.56
C ARG A 187 4.36 -7.63 -0.27
N ASP A 188 5.00 -6.51 -0.03
CA ASP A 188 4.78 -5.27 -0.78
C ASP A 188 5.29 -5.41 -2.21
N MET A 189 4.41 -5.17 -3.19
CA MET A 189 4.72 -5.37 -4.59
C MET A 189 5.66 -4.31 -5.15
N PHE A 190 5.65 -3.06 -4.61
CA PHE A 190 6.59 -2.02 -5.02
C PHE A 190 8.00 -2.36 -4.58
N ASN A 191 8.14 -2.84 -3.34
CA ASN A 191 9.41 -3.30 -2.83
C ASN A 191 9.93 -4.53 -3.59
N LEU A 192 9.06 -5.51 -3.84
CA LEU A 192 9.42 -6.71 -4.62
C LEU A 192 9.85 -6.35 -6.05
N ALA A 193 9.20 -5.39 -6.71
CA ALA A 193 9.61 -4.91 -8.03
C ALA A 193 11.03 -4.35 -7.98
N THR A 194 11.29 -3.43 -7.04
CA THR A 194 12.61 -2.79 -6.88
C THR A 194 13.72 -3.81 -6.58
N GLU A 195 13.46 -4.77 -5.68
CA GLU A 195 14.43 -5.81 -5.33
C GLU A 195 14.67 -6.80 -6.48
N THR A 196 13.63 -7.11 -7.25
CA THR A 196 13.73 -7.96 -8.45
C THR A 196 14.57 -7.29 -9.53
N ASP A 197 14.31 -5.99 -9.82
CA ASP A 197 15.10 -5.21 -10.78
C ASP A 197 16.57 -5.12 -10.36
N LYS A 198 16.84 -4.83 -9.10
CA LYS A 198 18.20 -4.76 -8.54
C LYS A 198 18.95 -6.07 -8.72
N LEU A 199 18.30 -7.20 -8.42
CA LEU A 199 18.89 -8.52 -8.61
C LEU A 199 19.14 -8.85 -10.09
N ALA A 200 18.20 -8.49 -10.96
CA ALA A 200 18.36 -8.69 -12.40
C ALA A 200 19.58 -7.92 -12.93
N PHE A 201 19.72 -6.64 -12.60
CA PHE A 201 20.89 -5.83 -12.99
C PHE A 201 22.19 -6.37 -12.42
N TYR A 202 22.21 -6.81 -11.16
CA TYR A 202 23.40 -7.39 -10.54
C TYR A 202 23.88 -8.66 -11.26
N VAL A 203 22.96 -9.57 -11.58
CA VAL A 203 23.28 -10.84 -12.23
C VAL A 203 23.74 -10.61 -13.67
N LEU A 204 23.08 -9.71 -14.41
CA LEU A 204 23.49 -9.33 -15.75
C LEU A 204 24.88 -8.65 -15.77
N ALA A 205 25.17 -7.78 -14.82
CA ALA A 205 26.49 -7.15 -14.67
C ALA A 205 27.61 -8.16 -14.40
N LYS A 206 27.28 -9.31 -13.78
CA LYS A 206 28.20 -10.45 -13.62
C LYS A 206 28.28 -11.38 -14.84
N GLY A 207 27.62 -11.04 -15.94
CA GLY A 207 27.59 -11.86 -17.16
C GLY A 207 26.78 -13.14 -17.05
N ARG A 208 25.85 -13.20 -16.06
CA ARG A 208 24.92 -14.34 -15.85
C ARG A 208 23.51 -13.94 -16.22
N ASN A 209 22.65 -14.93 -16.45
CA ASN A 209 21.21 -14.74 -16.74
C ASN A 209 20.29 -15.53 -15.79
N THR A 210 20.84 -16.07 -14.70
CA THR A 210 20.08 -16.83 -13.73
C THR A 210 20.39 -16.33 -12.32
N VAL A 211 19.34 -15.97 -11.57
CA VAL A 211 19.42 -15.55 -10.18
C VAL A 211 19.49 -16.78 -9.29
N THR A 212 20.43 -16.79 -8.34
CA THR A 212 20.60 -17.87 -7.37
C THR A 212 20.14 -17.47 -5.98
N ARG A 213 20.05 -18.43 -5.07
CA ARG A 213 19.72 -18.17 -3.64
C ARG A 213 20.78 -17.29 -2.98
N GLU A 214 22.04 -17.49 -3.32
CA GLU A 214 23.18 -16.72 -2.81
C GLU A 214 23.08 -15.25 -3.23
N ASP A 215 22.67 -14.98 -4.48
CA ASP A 215 22.44 -13.62 -4.97
C ASP A 215 21.35 -12.91 -4.15
N VAL A 216 20.25 -13.63 -3.85
CA VAL A 216 19.17 -13.08 -3.01
C VAL A 216 19.66 -12.78 -1.60
N ILE A 217 20.46 -13.67 -1.01
CA ILE A 217 20.99 -13.49 0.36
C ILE A 217 21.97 -12.32 0.41
N GLU A 218 22.81 -12.16 -0.61
CA GLU A 218 23.84 -11.12 -0.68
C GLU A 218 23.26 -9.72 -0.99
N ILE A 219 22.30 -9.64 -1.90
CA ILE A 219 21.91 -8.37 -2.52
C ILE A 219 20.54 -7.87 -2.04
N ALA A 220 19.56 -8.78 -1.83
CA ALA A 220 18.23 -8.36 -1.43
C ALA A 220 18.21 -7.84 0.00
N ILE A 221 17.68 -6.63 0.17
CA ILE A 221 17.55 -6.02 1.48
C ILE A 221 16.33 -6.65 2.19
N PRO A 222 16.54 -7.32 3.35
CA PRO A 222 15.41 -7.87 4.08
C PRO A 222 14.52 -6.73 4.58
N VAL A 223 13.23 -6.82 4.27
CA VAL A 223 12.24 -5.95 4.90
C VAL A 223 11.95 -6.48 6.28
N SER A 224 12.10 -5.63 7.26
CA SER A 224 11.96 -5.95 8.68
C SER A 224 10.50 -6.07 9.15
N GLU A 225 9.54 -6.47 8.29
CA GLU A 225 8.20 -6.83 8.80
C GLU A 225 8.27 -7.94 9.86
N HIS A 226 9.15 -8.93 9.64
CA HIS A 226 9.42 -9.95 10.65
C HIS A 226 10.15 -9.39 11.88
N ASP A 227 11.10 -8.48 11.66
CA ASP A 227 11.86 -7.88 12.77
C ASP A 227 11.00 -6.87 13.52
N THR A 228 10.21 -6.04 12.85
CA THR A 228 9.26 -5.12 13.50
C THR A 228 8.21 -5.92 14.28
N PHE A 229 7.70 -7.01 13.71
CA PHE A 229 6.75 -7.88 14.41
C PHE A 229 7.41 -8.62 15.59
N ALA A 230 8.58 -9.19 15.41
CA ALA A 230 9.35 -9.83 16.48
C ALA A 230 9.71 -8.81 17.57
N PHE A 231 10.17 -7.62 17.18
CA PHE A 231 10.50 -6.53 18.07
C PHE A 231 9.30 -6.07 18.90
N THR A 232 8.17 -5.77 18.24
CA THR A 232 6.94 -5.33 18.92
C THR A 232 6.34 -6.43 19.81
N ASN A 233 6.50 -7.71 19.45
CA ASN A 233 6.13 -8.83 20.30
C ASN A 233 7.09 -8.98 21.50
N ALA A 234 8.39 -8.77 21.33
CA ALA A 234 9.35 -8.78 22.42
C ALA A 234 9.06 -7.66 23.43
N ILE A 235 8.75 -6.44 22.93
CA ILE A 235 8.28 -5.31 23.76
C ILE A 235 6.99 -5.68 24.50
N GLY A 236 5.96 -6.15 23.76
CA GLY A 236 4.68 -6.53 24.36
C GLY A 236 4.77 -7.67 25.36
N ALA A 237 5.70 -8.60 25.18
CA ALA A 237 5.99 -9.69 26.08
C ALA A 237 7.03 -9.32 27.17
N ARG A 238 7.53 -8.08 27.18
CA ARG A 238 8.56 -7.57 28.11
C ARG A 238 9.86 -8.39 28.11
N ARG A 239 10.20 -8.96 26.93
CA ARG A 239 11.45 -9.72 26.73
C ARG A 239 12.54 -8.75 26.27
N ARG A 240 13.12 -8.03 27.25
CA ARG A 240 14.04 -6.90 27.01
C ARG A 240 15.29 -7.30 26.24
N ASP A 241 15.91 -8.42 26.58
CA ASP A 241 17.16 -8.89 25.95
C ASP A 241 16.91 -9.13 24.45
N GLU A 242 15.81 -9.82 24.11
CA GLU A 242 15.42 -10.09 22.74
C GLU A 242 15.11 -8.78 21.98
N ALA A 243 14.42 -7.83 22.61
CA ALA A 243 14.14 -6.52 22.01
C ALA A 243 15.43 -5.73 21.73
N LEU A 244 16.42 -5.78 22.65
CA LEU A 244 17.73 -5.14 22.46
C LEU A 244 18.55 -5.79 21.34
N ASP A 245 18.52 -7.12 21.21
CA ASP A 245 19.21 -7.82 20.13
C ASP A 245 18.61 -7.45 18.77
N ILE A 246 17.28 -7.44 18.66
CA ILE A 246 16.59 -6.99 17.45
C ILE A 246 16.90 -5.52 17.14
N LEU A 247 16.94 -4.65 18.16
CA LEU A 247 17.30 -3.24 17.99
C LEU A 247 18.73 -3.06 17.45
N ARG A 248 19.69 -3.89 17.88
CA ARG A 248 21.06 -3.89 17.32
C ARG A 248 21.07 -4.24 15.83
N ASP A 249 20.28 -5.25 15.45
CA ASP A 249 20.14 -5.62 14.04
C ASP A 249 19.50 -4.49 13.22
N MET A 250 18.47 -3.83 13.76
CA MET A 250 17.85 -2.65 13.13
C MET A 250 18.86 -1.51 12.97
N LYS A 251 19.74 -1.27 13.96
CA LYS A 251 20.82 -0.29 13.88
C LYS A 251 21.83 -0.65 12.79
N GLY A 252 22.22 -1.93 12.71
CA GLY A 252 23.11 -2.42 11.66
C GLY A 252 22.56 -2.22 10.23
N ARG A 253 21.23 -2.25 10.09
CA ARG A 253 20.51 -2.00 8.83
C ARG A 253 20.19 -0.53 8.59
N ARG A 254 20.63 0.38 9.45
CA ARG A 254 20.42 1.83 9.37
C ARG A 254 18.95 2.27 9.35
N LEU A 255 18.09 1.55 10.09
CA LEU A 255 16.71 1.99 10.29
C LEU A 255 16.69 3.29 11.08
N GLU A 256 15.79 4.19 10.72
CA GLU A 256 15.66 5.50 11.39
C GLU A 256 15.04 5.35 12.78
N PRO A 257 15.66 5.87 13.85
CA PRO A 257 15.15 5.79 15.20
C PRO A 257 13.72 6.32 15.39
N VAL A 258 13.34 7.32 14.58
CA VAL A 258 11.99 7.91 14.59
C VAL A 258 10.92 6.89 14.15
N ILE A 259 11.25 6.00 13.22
CA ILE A 259 10.35 4.91 12.80
C ILE A 259 10.20 3.89 13.93
N ILE A 260 11.31 3.54 14.56
CA ILE A 260 11.33 2.53 15.64
C ILE A 260 10.52 3.00 16.85
N ILE A 261 10.69 4.27 17.29
CA ILE A 261 9.90 4.81 18.40
C ILE A 261 8.40 4.84 18.08
N GLY A 262 8.03 5.10 16.83
CA GLY A 262 6.65 5.03 16.37
C GLY A 262 6.04 3.64 16.56
N GLU A 263 6.78 2.56 16.22
CA GLU A 263 6.33 1.19 16.39
C GLU A 263 6.23 0.77 17.88
N ILE A 264 7.16 1.22 18.72
CA ILE A 264 7.07 1.02 20.17
C ILE A 264 5.82 1.69 20.72
N THR A 265 5.61 2.96 20.38
CA THR A 265 4.47 3.75 20.85
C THR A 265 3.14 3.12 20.43
N LYS A 266 3.02 2.71 19.17
CA LYS A 266 1.85 1.99 18.66
C LYS A 266 1.59 0.70 19.45
N THR A 267 2.64 -0.07 19.73
CA THR A 267 2.52 -1.30 20.50
C THR A 267 2.01 -1.04 21.93
N VAL A 268 2.50 0.01 22.58
CA VAL A 268 2.04 0.39 23.93
C VAL A 268 0.59 0.90 23.88
N CYS A 269 0.19 1.63 22.83
CA CYS A 269 -1.22 2.01 22.61
C CYS A 269 -2.13 0.78 22.42
N ASP A 270 -1.69 -0.20 21.62
CA ASP A 270 -2.41 -1.46 21.46
C ASP A 270 -2.59 -2.18 22.82
N MET A 271 -1.50 -2.27 23.63
CA MET A 271 -1.54 -2.87 24.97
C MET A 271 -2.52 -2.13 25.88
N MET A 272 -2.53 -0.81 25.86
CA MET A 272 -3.46 0.00 26.66
C MET A 272 -4.91 -0.24 26.26
N SER A 273 -5.19 -0.26 24.94
CA SER A 273 -6.54 -0.55 24.42
C SER A 273 -7.03 -1.93 24.85
N ILE A 274 -6.15 -2.95 24.75
CA ILE A 274 -6.46 -4.31 25.20
C ILE A 274 -6.69 -4.37 26.71
N ALA A 275 -5.88 -3.64 27.50
CA ALA A 275 -6.02 -3.60 28.97
C ALA A 275 -7.40 -3.01 29.36
N THR A 276 -7.79 -1.90 28.76
CA THR A 276 -9.07 -1.24 29.01
C THR A 276 -10.25 -2.15 28.63
N LEU A 277 -10.26 -2.67 27.39
CA LEU A 277 -11.37 -3.52 26.92
C LEU A 277 -11.46 -4.85 27.70
N ARG A 278 -10.32 -5.38 28.16
CA ARG A 278 -10.32 -6.56 29.03
C ARG A 278 -10.90 -6.24 30.40
N SER A 279 -10.63 -5.06 30.98
CA SER A 279 -11.23 -4.64 32.25
C SER A 279 -12.75 -4.46 32.13
N ASP A 280 -13.24 -4.13 30.95
CA ASP A 280 -14.67 -4.06 30.61
C ASP A 280 -15.31 -5.43 30.38
N GLY A 281 -14.52 -6.52 30.50
CA GLY A 281 -15.00 -7.91 30.43
C GLY A 281 -15.06 -8.51 29.02
N LEU A 282 -14.48 -7.84 27.99
CA LEU A 282 -14.48 -8.36 26.63
C LEU A 282 -13.53 -9.56 26.48
N THR A 283 -13.96 -10.51 25.66
CA THR A 283 -13.14 -11.68 25.27
C THR A 283 -12.08 -11.31 24.25
N GLN A 284 -11.07 -12.16 24.08
CA GLN A 284 -9.99 -11.99 23.09
C GLN A 284 -10.53 -11.72 21.67
N ARG A 285 -11.60 -12.42 21.27
CA ARG A 285 -12.21 -12.27 19.96
C ARG A 285 -12.92 -10.92 19.81
N GLU A 286 -13.72 -10.53 20.81
CA GLU A 286 -14.40 -9.23 20.81
C GLU A 286 -13.41 -8.06 20.79
N ILE A 287 -12.31 -8.15 21.55
CA ILE A 287 -11.23 -7.17 21.52
C ILE A 287 -10.60 -7.10 20.12
N SER A 288 -10.35 -8.24 19.47
CA SER A 288 -9.84 -8.29 18.09
C SER A 288 -10.79 -7.61 17.09
N GLU A 289 -12.10 -7.85 17.22
CA GLU A 289 -13.12 -7.25 16.36
C GLU A 289 -13.22 -5.73 16.55
N VAL A 290 -13.17 -5.23 17.80
CA VAL A 290 -13.25 -3.80 18.13
C VAL A 290 -11.98 -3.04 17.73
N THR A 291 -10.80 -3.62 18.00
CA THR A 291 -9.50 -2.93 17.79
C THR A 291 -8.93 -3.14 16.39
N SER A 292 -9.49 -4.08 15.61
CA SER A 292 -8.91 -4.56 14.34
C SER A 292 -7.49 -5.15 14.50
N ILE A 293 -7.05 -5.47 15.71
CA ILE A 293 -5.80 -6.16 15.97
C ILE A 293 -6.01 -7.66 15.76
N ASN A 294 -5.08 -8.32 15.06
CA ASN A 294 -5.16 -9.77 14.84
C ASN A 294 -5.36 -10.54 16.15
N GLU A 295 -6.32 -11.48 16.19
CA GLU A 295 -6.70 -12.22 17.40
C GLU A 295 -5.50 -12.96 18.05
N TYR A 296 -4.60 -13.52 17.26
CA TYR A 296 -3.38 -14.16 17.76
C TYR A 296 -2.46 -13.15 18.51
N ARG A 297 -2.33 -11.94 17.98
CA ARG A 297 -1.55 -10.86 18.60
C ARG A 297 -2.20 -10.38 19.90
N VAL A 298 -3.52 -10.24 19.92
CA VAL A 298 -4.28 -9.96 21.15
C VAL A 298 -3.99 -11.02 22.19
N GLY A 299 -4.03 -12.31 21.83
CA GLY A 299 -3.74 -13.42 22.73
C GLY A 299 -2.32 -13.42 23.30
N ILE A 300 -1.31 -13.04 22.51
CA ILE A 300 0.06 -12.87 22.98
C ILE A 300 0.12 -11.74 24.01
N MET A 301 -0.42 -10.57 23.71
CA MET A 301 -0.39 -9.40 24.59
C MET A 301 -1.16 -9.65 25.89
N MET A 302 -2.31 -10.31 25.85
CA MET A 302 -3.11 -10.63 27.04
C MET A 302 -2.37 -11.49 28.09
N ARG A 303 -1.34 -12.25 27.69
CA ARG A 303 -0.57 -13.09 28.63
C ARG A 303 0.38 -12.30 29.52
N THR A 304 0.88 -11.17 29.04
CA THR A 304 1.89 -10.34 29.69
C THR A 304 1.43 -8.90 29.89
N LEU A 305 0.12 -8.67 29.77
CA LEU A 305 -0.49 -7.35 29.75
C LEU A 305 -0.21 -6.59 31.05
N PRO A 306 0.44 -5.42 31.00
CA PRO A 306 0.55 -4.53 32.15
C PRO A 306 -0.82 -3.97 32.53
N ASP A 307 -0.95 -3.47 33.76
CA ASP A 307 -2.11 -2.70 34.13
C ASP A 307 -2.18 -1.34 33.38
N GLU A 308 -3.33 -0.70 33.41
CA GLU A 308 -3.56 0.57 32.71
C GLU A 308 -2.59 1.68 33.18
N GLN A 309 -2.27 1.71 34.47
CA GLN A 309 -1.36 2.72 35.02
C GLN A 309 0.06 2.53 34.47
N MET A 310 0.50 1.29 34.34
CA MET A 310 1.80 0.98 33.72
C MET A 310 1.83 1.33 32.24
N CYS A 311 0.76 1.03 31.49
CA CYS A 311 0.66 1.44 30.09
C CYS A 311 0.75 2.96 29.92
N ARG A 312 0.07 3.73 30.77
CA ARG A 312 0.15 5.20 30.77
C ARG A 312 1.59 5.68 31.04
N ARG A 313 2.28 5.07 31.99
CA ARG A 313 3.70 5.38 32.29
C ARG A 313 4.60 5.06 31.08
N MET A 314 4.39 3.92 30.42
CA MET A 314 5.14 3.55 29.23
C MET A 314 4.92 4.55 28.10
N LEU A 315 3.68 5.03 27.90
CA LEU A 315 3.37 6.06 26.90
C LEU A 315 4.08 7.39 27.20
N SER A 316 4.14 7.81 28.47
CA SER A 316 4.91 8.99 28.87
C SER A 316 6.39 8.85 28.53
N LEU A 317 6.98 7.68 28.81
CA LEU A 317 8.38 7.40 28.46
C LEU A 317 8.62 7.37 26.95
N CYS A 318 7.66 6.85 26.17
CA CYS A 318 7.73 6.90 24.71
C CYS A 318 7.69 8.34 24.20
N HIS A 319 6.83 9.19 24.77
CA HIS A 319 6.76 10.60 24.39
C HIS A 319 8.07 11.34 24.70
N GLU A 320 8.65 11.13 25.89
CA GLU A 320 9.95 11.72 26.25
C GLU A 320 11.05 11.27 25.29
N ALA A 321 11.10 9.97 24.97
CA ALA A 321 12.05 9.41 24.02
C ALA A 321 11.88 9.98 22.60
N ASP A 322 10.66 10.15 22.12
CA ASP A 322 10.36 10.76 20.80
C ASP A 322 10.88 12.20 20.72
N LEU A 323 10.65 13.00 21.79
CA LEU A 323 11.18 14.35 21.87
C LEU A 323 12.71 14.38 21.87
N GLU A 324 13.36 13.50 22.65
CA GLU A 324 14.82 13.44 22.68
C GLU A 324 15.42 13.03 21.32
N ILE A 325 14.82 12.05 20.63
CA ILE A 325 15.25 11.63 19.29
C ILE A 325 15.15 12.81 18.30
N LYS A 326 14.06 13.57 18.34
CA LYS A 326 13.86 14.75 17.47
C LYS A 326 14.75 15.93 17.79
N GLN A 327 15.35 15.98 18.98
CA GLN A 327 16.31 17.00 19.41
C GLN A 327 17.77 16.69 19.06
N TRP A 328 18.02 15.82 18.07
CA TRP A 328 19.38 15.50 17.57
C TRP A 328 20.28 14.74 18.58
N ARG A 329 19.70 13.98 19.49
CA ARG A 329 20.45 13.04 20.33
C ARG A 329 20.70 11.74 19.58
N ASP A 330 21.67 10.92 20.03
CA ASP A 330 21.83 9.56 19.51
C ASP A 330 20.56 8.74 19.76
N GLY A 331 19.74 8.64 18.71
CA GLY A 331 18.42 8.02 18.79
C GLY A 331 18.45 6.56 19.23
N PHE A 332 19.51 5.81 18.88
CA PHE A 332 19.63 4.42 19.32
C PHE A 332 19.91 4.30 20.82
N SER A 333 20.77 5.14 21.39
CA SER A 333 21.00 5.17 22.83
C SER A 333 19.73 5.55 23.61
N VAL A 334 18.88 6.43 23.04
CA VAL A 334 17.57 6.77 23.62
C VAL A 334 16.64 5.55 23.59
N LEU A 335 16.58 4.82 22.46
CA LEU A 335 15.76 3.61 22.33
C LEU A 335 16.22 2.48 23.23
N GLU A 336 17.53 2.24 23.36
CA GLU A 336 18.09 1.25 24.30
C GLU A 336 17.68 1.55 25.74
N ARG A 337 17.80 2.83 26.16
CA ARG A 337 17.37 3.26 27.49
C ARG A 337 15.86 3.09 27.68
N LEU A 338 15.05 3.42 26.69
CA LEU A 338 13.60 3.23 26.73
C LEU A 338 13.25 1.76 26.94
N ILE A 339 13.82 0.83 26.15
CA ILE A 339 13.56 -0.61 26.24
C ILE A 339 13.96 -1.15 27.63
N CYS A 340 15.06 -0.66 28.21
CA CYS A 340 15.45 -1.05 29.54
C CYS A 340 14.50 -0.54 30.64
N THR A 341 13.76 0.52 30.38
CA THR A 341 12.88 1.19 31.36
C THR A 341 11.44 0.67 31.29
N ILE A 342 10.94 0.27 30.14
CA ILE A 342 9.61 -0.31 29.92
C ILE A 342 9.65 -1.84 30.09
#